data_7486355d0dc5b76233e965e1967e5bc4
#
_entry.id   7486355d0dc5b76233e965e1967e5bc4
#
_cell.length_a   1.000
_cell.length_b   1.000
_cell.length_c   1.000
_cell.angle_alpha   90.00
_cell.angle_beta   90.00
_cell.angle_gamma   90.00
#
_symmetry.space_group_name_H-M   'P 1'
#
loop_
_entity.id
_entity.type
_entity.pdbx_description
1 polymer ?
#
loop_
_entity_poly.entity_id
_entity_poly.type
_entity_poly.pdbx_seq_one_letter_code
_entity_poly.pdbx_strand_id
1 'polypeptide(L)'
;MTDARSYPERPFLAVSAAIIREGKFLVVRRARPPASGLYSLPGGVVEVGEKLTEAVIREVAEETRMEIEPVALAGFRETVVRDGDNRVERHFVILCFAARWRAGEPNLNEELSDARWIEPAELAGLPTTPGLAEIIAAAFAQLDAAK
;
A
#
# COMPACT_ATOMS: atom_id res chain seq x y z
N MET A 1 -0.92 -23.11 10.21
CA MET A 1 -1.83 -22.16 10.86
C MET A 1 -2.46 -21.24 9.81
N THR A 2 -3.77 -21.13 9.83
CA THR A 2 -4.49 -20.29 8.88
C THR A 2 -4.42 -18.84 9.32
N ASP A 3 -4.09 -17.95 8.37
CA ASP A 3 -4.12 -16.51 8.59
C ASP A 3 -5.57 -16.08 8.88
N ALA A 4 -5.77 -15.20 9.85
CA ALA A 4 -7.08 -14.68 10.22
C ALA A 4 -7.85 -14.02 9.07
N ARG A 5 -7.15 -13.62 8.02
CA ARG A 5 -7.74 -12.99 6.83
C ARG A 5 -7.94 -13.95 5.67
N SER A 6 -7.63 -15.24 5.86
CA SER A 6 -7.86 -16.28 4.86
C SER A 6 -9.31 -16.73 4.88
N TYR A 7 -9.86 -17.01 3.71
CA TYR A 7 -11.24 -17.48 3.50
C TYR A 7 -12.25 -16.56 4.18
N PRO A 8 -12.24 -15.27 3.84
CA PRO A 8 -13.09 -14.28 4.51
C PRO A 8 -14.56 -14.44 4.14
N GLU A 9 -15.46 -14.05 5.06
CA GLU A 9 -16.91 -14.02 4.81
C GLU A 9 -17.31 -12.77 4.02
N ARG A 10 -16.47 -11.74 4.01
CA ARG A 10 -16.68 -10.49 3.27
C ARG A 10 -15.33 -9.88 2.92
N PRO A 11 -15.28 -9.00 1.91
CA PRO A 11 -14.02 -8.34 1.56
C PRO A 11 -13.48 -7.53 2.73
N PHE A 12 -12.16 -7.50 2.84
CA PHE A 12 -11.48 -6.59 3.78
C PHE A 12 -11.24 -5.24 3.10
N LEU A 13 -11.54 -4.17 3.83
CA LEU A 13 -11.22 -2.82 3.40
C LEU A 13 -9.81 -2.47 3.86
N ALA A 14 -8.98 -2.05 2.92
CA ALA A 14 -7.59 -1.69 3.20
C ALA A 14 -7.25 -0.33 2.61
N VAL A 15 -6.15 0.23 3.07
CA VAL A 15 -5.61 1.50 2.58
C VAL A 15 -4.13 1.35 2.28
N SER A 16 -3.63 2.15 1.35
CA SER A 16 -2.20 2.25 1.06
C SER A 16 -1.83 3.69 0.74
N ALA A 17 -0.54 3.99 0.76
CA ALA A 17 -0.04 5.34 0.50
C ALA A 17 1.05 5.34 -0.57
N ALA A 18 0.86 6.16 -1.59
CA ALA A 18 1.91 6.58 -2.49
C ALA A 18 2.58 7.80 -1.82
N ILE A 19 3.66 7.54 -1.10
CA ILE A 19 4.36 8.55 -0.31
C ILE A 19 5.39 9.23 -1.20
N ILE A 20 5.18 10.51 -1.48
CA ILE A 20 6.02 11.26 -2.41
C ILE A 20 6.95 12.19 -1.66
N ARG A 21 8.24 12.10 -2.03
CA ARG A 21 9.32 12.89 -1.45
C ARG A 21 10.32 13.27 -2.56
N GLU A 22 10.39 14.56 -2.87
CA GLU A 22 11.36 15.07 -3.86
C GLU A 22 11.34 14.34 -5.21
N GLY A 23 10.15 14.13 -5.76
CA GLY A 23 9.98 13.49 -7.06
C GLY A 23 10.09 11.97 -7.05
N LYS A 24 10.29 11.38 -5.87
CA LYS A 24 10.36 9.93 -5.68
C LYS A 24 9.20 9.45 -4.83
N PHE A 25 8.93 8.16 -4.90
CA PHE A 25 7.94 7.55 -4.03
C PHE A 25 8.48 6.28 -3.39
N LEU A 26 7.89 5.88 -2.27
CA LEU A 26 8.34 4.71 -1.53
C LEU A 26 7.62 3.46 -2.02
N VAL A 27 8.41 2.43 -2.39
CA VAL A 27 7.90 1.07 -2.56
C VAL A 27 8.49 0.20 -1.46
N VAL A 28 7.70 -0.76 -1.03
CA VAL A 28 8.10 -1.71 0.02
C VAL A 28 7.89 -3.13 -0.51
N ARG A 29 8.79 -4.06 -0.13
CA ARG A 29 8.67 -5.45 -0.53
C ARG A 29 8.06 -6.25 0.60
N ARG A 30 7.02 -7.00 0.27
CA ARG A 30 6.33 -7.83 1.25
C ARG A 30 7.15 -9.05 1.62
N ALA A 31 7.27 -9.32 2.91
CA ALA A 31 7.98 -10.49 3.44
C ALA A 31 7.07 -11.71 3.58
N ARG A 32 5.74 -11.50 3.60
CA ARG A 32 4.73 -12.54 3.88
C ARG A 32 3.64 -12.59 2.83
N PRO A 33 2.98 -13.75 2.63
CA PRO A 33 1.80 -13.83 1.77
C PRO A 33 0.67 -12.91 2.26
N PRO A 34 -0.21 -12.43 1.37
CA PRO A 34 -0.12 -12.59 -0.08
C PRO A 34 0.93 -11.67 -0.68
N ALA A 35 1.33 -11.97 -1.91
CA ALA A 35 2.27 -11.16 -2.69
C ALA A 35 3.68 -11.06 -2.09
N SER A 36 4.12 -12.11 -1.36
CA SER A 36 5.48 -12.20 -0.84
C SER A 36 6.52 -12.01 -1.94
N GLY A 37 7.52 -11.18 -1.69
CA GLY A 37 8.59 -10.88 -2.65
C GLY A 37 8.25 -9.82 -3.68
N LEU A 38 7.02 -9.31 -3.70
CA LEU A 38 6.61 -8.25 -4.62
C LEU A 38 6.69 -6.89 -3.94
N TYR A 39 7.05 -5.87 -4.73
CA TYR A 39 7.01 -4.48 -4.27
C TYR A 39 5.60 -3.92 -4.43
N SER A 40 5.18 -3.13 -3.46
CA SER A 40 3.89 -2.45 -3.46
C SER A 40 4.00 -1.18 -2.61
N LEU A 41 2.86 -0.54 -2.37
CA LEU A 41 2.79 0.62 -1.47
C LEU A 41 2.55 0.15 -0.04
N PRO A 42 3.11 0.84 0.96
CA PRO A 42 2.83 0.51 2.35
C PRO A 42 1.38 0.79 2.71
N GLY A 43 0.83 0.00 3.60
CA GLY A 43 -0.57 0.13 4.03
C GLY A 43 -1.05 -1.12 4.76
N GLY A 44 -2.34 -1.19 4.99
CA GLY A 44 -2.95 -2.33 5.68
C GLY A 44 -4.45 -2.16 5.85
N VAL A 45 -5.03 -3.02 6.68
CA VAL A 45 -6.48 -3.11 6.87
C VAL A 45 -7.00 -1.99 7.77
N VAL A 46 -8.13 -1.40 7.37
CA VAL A 46 -8.84 -0.40 8.18
C VAL A 46 -9.54 -1.10 9.34
N GLU A 47 -9.38 -0.56 10.53
CA GLU A 47 -10.04 -1.09 11.73
C GLU A 47 -11.39 -0.41 11.94
N VAL A 48 -12.31 -1.13 12.59
CA VAL A 48 -13.65 -0.60 12.90
C VAL A 48 -13.51 0.70 13.69
N GLY A 49 -14.21 1.74 13.24
CA GLY A 49 -14.20 3.05 13.89
C GLY A 49 -13.11 3.98 13.39
N GLU A 50 -12.21 3.50 12.57
CA GLU A 50 -11.12 4.26 12.00
C GLU A 50 -11.55 4.94 10.69
N LYS A 51 -11.22 6.22 10.53
CA LYS A 51 -11.36 6.87 9.22
C LYS A 51 -10.23 6.42 8.31
N LEU A 52 -10.44 6.50 7.00
CA LEU A 52 -9.44 6.04 6.03
C LEU A 52 -8.09 6.74 6.19
N THR A 53 -8.11 8.06 6.39
CA THR A 53 -6.87 8.82 6.58
C THR A 53 -6.15 8.46 7.88
N GLU A 54 -6.92 8.17 8.94
CA GLU A 54 -6.35 7.69 10.20
C GLU A 54 -5.68 6.33 10.01
N ALA A 55 -6.35 5.43 9.28
CA ALA A 55 -5.83 4.09 9.03
C ALA A 55 -4.51 4.12 8.24
N VAL A 56 -4.43 4.94 7.18
CA VAL A 56 -3.23 4.97 6.36
C VAL A 56 -2.05 5.58 7.11
N ILE A 57 -2.30 6.61 7.93
CA ILE A 57 -1.26 7.19 8.78
C ILE A 57 -0.74 6.15 9.78
N ARG A 58 -1.66 5.44 10.44
CA ARG A 58 -1.30 4.42 11.42
C ARG A 58 -0.52 3.26 10.78
N GLU A 59 -1.01 2.74 9.66
CA GLU A 59 -0.35 1.60 8.99
C GLU A 59 1.05 1.96 8.51
N VAL A 60 1.23 3.13 7.92
CA VAL A 60 2.55 3.58 7.48
C VAL A 60 3.49 3.73 8.67
N ALA A 61 3.01 4.29 9.77
CA ALA A 61 3.82 4.44 10.99
C ALA A 61 4.22 3.09 11.59
N GLU A 62 3.31 2.12 11.60
CA GLU A 62 3.59 0.77 12.10
C GLU A 62 4.61 0.03 11.24
N GLU A 63 4.46 0.12 9.92
CA GLU A 63 5.32 -0.62 8.99
C GLU A 63 6.68 0.02 8.76
N THR A 64 6.77 1.35 8.78
CA THR A 64 7.97 2.07 8.35
C THR A 64 8.51 3.09 9.35
N ARG A 65 7.77 3.41 10.41
CA ARG A 65 8.12 4.46 11.38
C ARG A 65 8.12 5.86 10.79
N MET A 66 7.51 6.05 9.62
CA MET A 66 7.45 7.36 8.97
C MET A 66 6.14 8.08 9.29
N GLU A 67 6.20 9.40 9.23
CA GLU A 67 5.03 10.28 9.31
C GLU A 67 4.70 10.81 7.94
N ILE A 68 3.43 10.73 7.57
CA ILE A 68 2.94 11.17 6.27
C ILE A 68 1.71 12.07 6.41
N GLU A 69 1.45 12.84 5.35
CA GLU A 69 0.23 13.62 5.21
C GLU A 69 -0.55 13.15 4.01
N PRO A 70 -1.65 12.41 4.19
CA PRO A 70 -2.52 12.06 3.08
C PRO A 70 -3.15 13.32 2.49
N VAL A 71 -3.10 13.45 1.16
CA VAL A 71 -3.60 14.66 0.46
C VAL A 71 -4.89 14.37 -0.29
N ALA A 72 -4.95 13.26 -1.02
CA ALA A 72 -6.10 12.94 -1.85
C ALA A 72 -6.14 11.43 -2.14
N LEU A 73 -7.33 10.95 -2.50
CA LEU A 73 -7.48 9.58 -2.98
C LEU A 73 -6.96 9.51 -4.41
N ALA A 74 -5.95 8.68 -4.64
CA ALA A 74 -5.36 8.50 -5.97
C ALA A 74 -6.11 7.44 -6.80
N GLY A 75 -6.75 6.48 -6.13
CA GLY A 75 -7.48 5.43 -6.80
C GLY A 75 -7.72 4.24 -5.87
N PHE A 76 -8.17 3.15 -6.45
CA PHE A 76 -8.38 1.92 -5.68
C PHE A 76 -7.91 0.71 -6.47
N ARG A 77 -7.67 -0.37 -5.74
CA ARG A 77 -7.33 -1.66 -6.33
C ARG A 77 -8.13 -2.75 -5.63
N GLU A 78 -8.35 -3.83 -6.36
CA GLU A 78 -9.04 -5.00 -5.82
C GLU A 78 -8.14 -6.21 -5.95
N THR A 79 -8.10 -7.03 -4.90
CA THR A 79 -7.34 -8.28 -4.91
C THR A 79 -8.30 -9.42 -4.54
N VAL A 80 -8.50 -10.34 -5.47
CA VAL A 80 -9.26 -11.56 -5.23
C VAL A 80 -8.36 -12.74 -5.57
N VAL A 81 -8.04 -13.55 -4.58
CA VAL A 81 -7.21 -14.74 -4.76
C VAL A 81 -8.05 -15.97 -4.48
N ARG A 82 -8.05 -16.92 -5.42
CA ARG A 82 -8.79 -18.16 -5.28
C ARG A 82 -7.84 -19.34 -5.14
N ASP A 83 -8.25 -20.33 -4.36
CA ASP A 83 -7.46 -21.55 -4.17
C ASP A 83 -7.73 -22.57 -5.30
N GLY A 84 -7.13 -23.76 -5.21
CA GLY A 84 -7.28 -24.81 -6.21
C GLY A 84 -8.71 -25.33 -6.38
N ASP A 85 -9.60 -25.11 -5.38
CA ASP A 85 -11.00 -25.48 -5.41
C ASP A 85 -11.90 -24.31 -5.81
N ASN A 86 -11.30 -23.21 -6.31
CA ASN A 86 -11.98 -21.99 -6.73
C ASN A 86 -12.70 -21.25 -5.58
N ARG A 87 -12.32 -21.53 -4.33
CA ARG A 87 -12.82 -20.78 -3.18
C ARG A 87 -12.02 -19.51 -3.03
N VAL A 88 -12.68 -18.43 -2.57
CA VAL A 88 -11.98 -17.17 -2.34
C VAL A 88 -11.13 -17.30 -1.08
N GLU A 89 -9.82 -17.32 -1.27
CA GLU A 89 -8.85 -17.41 -0.17
C GLU A 89 -8.53 -16.02 0.39
N ARG A 90 -8.50 -14.99 -0.48
CA ARG A 90 -8.23 -13.61 -0.09
C ARG A 90 -9.12 -12.66 -0.88
N HIS A 91 -9.58 -11.59 -0.23
CA HIS A 91 -10.35 -10.56 -0.91
C HIS A 91 -10.14 -9.22 -0.20
N PHE A 92 -9.49 -8.28 -0.89
CA PHE A 92 -9.23 -6.93 -0.38
C PHE A 92 -9.70 -5.88 -1.37
N VAL A 93 -10.28 -4.80 -0.83
CA VAL A 93 -10.51 -3.55 -1.57
C VAL A 93 -9.54 -2.54 -0.95
N ILE A 94 -8.62 -2.01 -1.74
CA ILE A 94 -7.53 -1.17 -1.27
C ILE A 94 -7.70 0.24 -1.82
N LEU A 95 -7.93 1.21 -0.92
CA LEU A 95 -8.01 2.62 -1.28
C LEU A 95 -6.62 3.22 -1.18
N CYS A 96 -6.11 3.76 -2.30
CA CYS A 96 -4.74 4.24 -2.39
C CYS A 96 -4.71 5.76 -2.32
N PHE A 97 -3.97 6.30 -1.34
CA PHE A 97 -3.84 7.74 -1.13
C PHE A 97 -2.54 8.28 -1.69
N ALA A 98 -2.62 9.48 -2.27
CA ALA A 98 -1.43 10.29 -2.50
C ALA A 98 -1.08 10.97 -1.19
N ALA A 99 0.17 10.86 -0.75
CA ALA A 99 0.60 11.40 0.53
C ALA A 99 1.95 12.10 0.40
N ARG A 100 2.17 13.12 1.24
CA ARG A 100 3.46 13.78 1.37
C ARG A 100 4.25 13.15 2.50
N TRP A 101 5.53 12.91 2.27
CA TRP A 101 6.44 12.55 3.35
C TRP A 101 6.61 13.75 4.28
N ARG A 102 6.56 13.52 5.59
CA ARG A 102 6.75 14.58 6.58
C ARG A 102 7.99 14.36 7.43
N ALA A 103 8.22 13.13 7.90
CA ALA A 103 9.35 12.85 8.77
C ALA A 103 9.67 11.36 8.80
N GLY A 104 10.89 11.04 9.17
CA GLY A 104 11.35 9.68 9.40
C GLY A 104 11.95 9.03 8.15
N GLU A 105 12.86 8.09 8.39
CA GLU A 105 13.40 7.24 7.35
C GLU A 105 12.86 5.83 7.55
N PRO A 106 12.69 5.04 6.47
CA PRO A 106 12.11 3.71 6.60
C PRO A 106 12.86 2.83 7.58
N ASN A 107 12.17 2.40 8.63
CA ASN A 107 12.63 1.45 9.61
C ASN A 107 11.57 0.37 9.69
N LEU A 108 11.82 -0.75 9.01
CA LEU A 108 10.80 -1.72 8.67
C LEU A 108 10.46 -2.65 9.83
N ASN A 109 9.17 -3.03 9.90
CA ASN A 109 8.74 -4.08 10.80
C ASN A 109 8.92 -5.45 10.10
N GLU A 110 8.48 -6.52 10.73
CA GLU A 110 8.66 -7.89 10.24
C GLU A 110 7.83 -8.24 9.00
N GLU A 111 6.85 -7.40 8.64
CA GLU A 111 6.01 -7.65 7.47
C GLU A 111 6.68 -7.25 6.16
N LEU A 112 7.72 -6.44 6.24
CA LEU A 112 8.42 -5.91 5.08
C LEU A 112 9.89 -6.32 5.07
N SER A 113 10.41 -6.66 3.90
CA SER A 113 11.81 -7.11 3.73
C SER A 113 12.70 -6.08 3.07
N ASP A 114 12.15 -5.04 2.46
CA ASP A 114 12.91 -3.99 1.78
C ASP A 114 12.05 -2.75 1.61
N ALA A 115 12.70 -1.60 1.46
CA ALA A 115 12.05 -0.34 1.12
C ALA A 115 12.98 0.48 0.24
N ARG A 116 12.43 1.08 -0.80
CA ARG A 116 13.20 1.90 -1.74
C ARG A 116 12.44 3.16 -2.13
N TRP A 117 13.17 4.27 -2.16
CA TRP A 117 12.69 5.50 -2.80
C TRP A 117 13.06 5.42 -4.26
N ILE A 118 12.08 5.45 -5.15
CA ILE A 118 12.32 5.31 -6.60
C ILE A 118 11.58 6.40 -7.38
N GLU A 119 12.09 6.68 -8.58
CA GLU A 119 11.37 7.51 -9.54
C GLU A 119 10.35 6.64 -10.27
N PRO A 120 9.24 7.24 -10.76
CA PRO A 120 8.22 6.46 -11.47
C PRO A 120 8.78 5.58 -12.61
N ALA A 121 9.78 6.05 -13.33
CA ALA A 121 10.37 5.30 -14.44
C ALA A 121 11.07 4.01 -13.98
N GLU A 122 11.51 3.94 -12.73
CA GLU A 122 12.20 2.75 -12.21
C GLU A 122 11.24 1.61 -11.86
N LEU A 123 9.94 1.89 -11.80
CA LEU A 123 8.95 0.91 -11.40
C LEU A 123 8.90 -0.31 -12.34
N ALA A 124 9.10 -0.07 -13.64
CA ALA A 124 9.06 -1.13 -14.65
C ALA A 124 10.14 -2.20 -14.45
N GLY A 125 11.21 -1.88 -13.74
CA GLY A 125 12.32 -2.81 -13.45
C GLY A 125 12.12 -3.64 -12.20
N LEU A 126 11.01 -3.50 -11.50
CA LEU A 126 10.76 -4.20 -10.24
C LEU A 126 9.58 -5.18 -10.35
N PRO A 127 9.65 -6.31 -9.65
CA PRO A 127 8.48 -7.18 -9.53
C PRO A 127 7.47 -6.53 -8.59
N THR A 128 6.32 -6.13 -9.12
CA THR A 128 5.31 -5.36 -8.38
C THR A 128 3.95 -6.03 -8.39
N THR A 129 3.11 -5.64 -7.43
CA THR A 129 1.68 -5.97 -7.49
C THR A 129 1.03 -5.23 -8.68
N PRO A 130 -0.06 -5.80 -9.27
CA PRO A 130 -0.67 -5.20 -10.47
C PRO A 130 -1.27 -3.81 -10.24
N GLY A 131 -1.25 -2.97 -11.27
CA GLY A 131 -1.94 -1.68 -11.26
C GLY A 131 -1.20 -0.54 -10.57
N LEU A 132 0.05 -0.76 -10.16
CA LEU A 132 0.80 0.24 -9.40
C LEU A 132 1.13 1.48 -10.22
N ALA A 133 1.51 1.32 -11.48
CA ALA A 133 1.91 2.45 -12.34
C ALA A 133 0.81 3.51 -12.47
N GLU A 134 -0.43 3.07 -12.64
CA GLU A 134 -1.59 3.97 -12.79
C GLU A 134 -1.86 4.74 -11.50
N ILE A 135 -1.76 4.05 -10.37
CA ILE A 135 -1.94 4.67 -9.05
C ILE A 135 -0.85 5.72 -8.81
N ILE A 136 0.39 5.41 -9.13
CA ILE A 136 1.52 6.35 -8.97
C ILE A 136 1.34 7.58 -9.84
N ALA A 137 0.96 7.40 -11.11
CA ALA A 137 0.71 8.53 -12.01
C ALA A 137 -0.39 9.45 -11.45
N ALA A 138 -1.49 8.85 -10.97
CA ALA A 138 -2.59 9.61 -10.36
C ALA A 138 -2.13 10.33 -9.09
N ALA A 139 -1.31 9.69 -8.27
CA ALA A 139 -0.81 10.28 -7.01
C ALA A 139 0.05 11.51 -7.28
N PHE A 140 0.97 11.43 -8.25
CA PHE A 140 1.78 12.60 -8.61
C PHE A 140 0.93 13.74 -9.14
N ALA A 141 -0.07 13.43 -9.98
CA ALA A 141 -1.00 14.44 -10.50
C ALA A 141 -1.80 15.09 -9.36
N GLN A 142 -2.25 14.32 -8.39
CA GLN A 142 -3.02 14.84 -7.25
C GLN A 142 -2.18 15.77 -6.37
N LEU A 143 -0.91 15.43 -6.13
CA LEU A 143 -0.02 16.28 -5.36
C LEU A 143 0.30 17.60 -6.09
N ASP A 144 0.50 17.54 -7.40
CA ASP A 144 0.74 18.72 -8.21
C ASP A 144 -0.49 19.65 -8.20
N ALA A 145 -1.69 19.09 -8.26
CA ALA A 145 -2.93 19.87 -8.22
C ALA A 145 -3.18 20.52 -6.85
N ALA A 146 -2.61 19.95 -5.78
CA ALA A 146 -2.80 20.44 -4.41
C ALA A 146 -1.77 21.49 -3.97
N LYS A 147 -0.86 21.90 -4.85
CA LYS A 147 0.14 22.93 -4.55
C LYS A 147 -0.48 24.33 -4.48
#